data_f9e55c8d7fac19870714d94b93f1bbba
#
_entry.id   f9e55c8d7fac19870714d94b93f1bbba
#
_cell.length_a   1.000
_cell.length_b   1.000
_cell.length_c   1.000
_cell.angle_alpha   90.00
_cell.angle_beta   90.00
_cell.angle_gamma   90.00
#
_symmetry.space_group_name_H-M   'P 1'
#
loop_
_entity.id
_entity.type
_entity.pdbx_description
1 polymer ?
#
loop_
_entity_poly.entity_id
_entity_poly.type
_entity_poly.pdbx_seq_one_letter_code
_entity_poly.pdbx_strand_id
1 'polypeptide(L)'
;MRISFFHPPLEANRQQAAFIEVLQKAWEANQTTLADDQKYDLLHILGRPSHEVVEKIRCAKKKRIPILYSPLSEIAPWSEKHINHSLAKQLFIHTTGEAEYDYIKKRYSDANVILIKNPAVTVDTTQTLFNSELQQLYQQILKQHDEQVKADIDTSITKLKTPIDDEIMHAVLKGFLYLHYKYGRRQILQQDMDAQSQLMLTADYDEDKLGTILKELKLYRFVSGLETVMEKKSQLTEGFMPIPATNGRLTKHINSATL
;
A
#
# COMPACT_ATOMS: atom_id res chain seq x y z
N MET A 1 0.00 11.94 2.83
CA MET A 1 0.66 10.61 2.94
C MET A 1 0.73 10.25 4.40
N ARG A 2 0.23 9.06 4.76
CA ARG A 2 0.22 8.57 6.15
C ARG A 2 1.21 7.42 6.26
N ILE A 3 2.17 7.52 7.17
CA ILE A 3 3.18 6.49 7.40
C ILE A 3 3.01 5.93 8.80
N SER A 4 2.98 4.63 8.93
CA SER A 4 3.16 3.98 10.23
C SER A 4 4.62 3.60 10.39
N PHE A 5 5.09 3.75 11.60
CA PHE A 5 6.47 3.49 11.95
C PHE A 5 6.54 2.40 13.01
N PHE A 6 7.45 1.46 12.83
CA PHE A 6 7.68 0.39 13.77
C PHE A 6 9.18 0.19 14.02
N HIS A 7 9.54 0.12 15.27
CA HIS A 7 10.84 -0.38 15.72
C HIS A 7 10.64 -1.31 16.90
N PRO A 8 11.40 -2.43 17.00
CA PRO A 8 11.46 -3.21 18.23
C PRO A 8 12.03 -2.36 19.35
N PRO A 9 11.84 -2.75 20.62
CA PRO A 9 12.50 -2.06 21.74
C PRO A 9 13.97 -1.89 21.44
N LEU A 10 14.44 -0.65 21.46
CA LEU A 10 15.83 -0.32 21.18
C LEU A 10 16.69 -0.90 22.31
N GLU A 11 17.43 -1.95 22.01
CA GLU A 11 18.65 -2.22 22.76
C GLU A 11 19.46 -0.93 22.69
N ALA A 12 20.02 -0.46 23.78
CA ALA A 12 20.62 0.86 23.97
C ALA A 12 21.74 1.24 22.95
N ASN A 13 21.38 1.23 21.65
CA ASN A 13 22.24 1.59 20.56
C ASN A 13 22.03 3.08 20.22
N ARG A 14 22.99 3.91 20.61
CA ARG A 14 22.99 5.36 20.37
C ARG A 14 22.78 5.74 18.90
N GLN A 15 23.28 4.92 17.97
CA GLN A 15 23.15 5.19 16.53
C GLN A 15 21.72 5.00 16.03
N GLN A 16 21.01 3.98 16.52
CA GLN A 16 19.59 3.80 16.17
C GLN A 16 18.74 4.94 16.73
N ALA A 17 19.02 5.38 17.96
CA ALA A 17 18.32 6.52 18.55
C ALA A 17 18.57 7.81 17.74
N ALA A 18 19.83 8.08 17.38
CA ALA A 18 20.17 9.25 16.56
C ALA A 18 19.50 9.20 15.17
N PHE A 19 19.42 8.02 14.54
CA PHE A 19 18.74 7.89 13.26
C PHE A 19 17.23 8.11 13.36
N ILE A 20 16.60 7.68 14.44
CA ILE A 20 15.16 7.96 14.69
C ILE A 20 14.93 9.46 14.82
N GLU A 21 15.80 10.20 15.51
CA GLU A 21 15.70 11.66 15.59
C GLU A 21 15.80 12.32 14.21
N VAL A 22 16.73 11.84 13.37
CA VAL A 22 16.87 12.30 11.97
C VAL A 22 15.60 12.05 11.18
N LEU A 23 14.98 10.87 11.31
CA LEU A 23 13.72 10.54 10.66
C LEU A 23 12.57 11.41 11.16
N GLN A 24 12.47 11.63 12.46
CA GLN A 24 11.43 12.49 13.05
C GLN A 24 11.50 13.91 12.47
N LYS A 25 12.70 14.50 12.41
CA LYS A 25 12.90 15.79 11.76
C LYS A 25 12.51 15.79 10.28
N ALA A 26 12.81 14.71 9.55
CA ALA A 26 12.41 14.55 8.15
C ALA A 26 10.89 14.49 7.99
N TRP A 27 10.19 13.79 8.88
CA TRP A 27 8.72 13.70 8.84
C TRP A 27 8.07 15.01 9.18
N GLU A 28 8.56 15.74 10.18
CA GLU A 28 8.08 17.09 10.53
C GLU A 28 8.28 18.07 9.36
N ALA A 29 9.48 18.10 8.77
CA ALA A 29 9.79 18.95 7.63
C ALA A 29 8.91 18.69 6.41
N ASN A 30 8.56 17.43 6.17
CA ASN A 30 7.74 16.98 5.05
C ASN A 30 6.24 16.94 5.38
N GLN A 31 5.81 17.42 6.54
CA GLN A 31 4.42 17.35 7.01
C GLN A 31 3.83 15.94 6.88
N THR A 32 4.68 14.93 7.10
CA THR A 32 4.26 13.53 7.04
C THR A 32 3.41 13.19 8.25
N THR A 33 2.19 12.73 8.03
CA THR A 33 1.31 12.31 9.11
C THR A 33 1.74 10.93 9.60
N LEU A 34 2.18 10.83 10.84
CA LEU A 34 2.36 9.54 11.51
C LEU A 34 0.99 9.00 11.88
N ALA A 35 0.66 7.82 11.38
CA ALA A 35 -0.64 7.21 11.56
C ALA A 35 -0.60 6.13 12.63
N ASP A 36 -1.60 6.14 13.51
CA ASP A 36 -1.90 5.03 14.41
C ASP A 36 -2.24 3.75 13.64
N ASP A 37 -2.12 2.63 14.30
CA ASP A 37 -2.09 1.24 13.80
C ASP A 37 -3.11 0.79 12.74
N GLN A 38 -4.03 1.62 12.29
CA GLN A 38 -5.13 1.16 11.44
C GLN A 38 -5.27 1.83 10.05
N LYS A 39 -4.70 3.01 9.84
CA LYS A 39 -4.91 3.77 8.59
C LYS A 39 -3.61 4.40 8.08
N TYR A 40 -2.73 3.61 7.52
CA TYR A 40 -1.48 4.11 6.93
C TYR A 40 -1.27 3.60 5.50
N ASP A 41 -0.57 4.40 4.72
CA ASP A 41 -0.32 4.14 3.30
C ASP A 41 0.93 3.29 3.11
N LEU A 42 1.92 3.45 4.00
CA LEU A 42 3.20 2.76 4.00
C LEU A 42 3.62 2.42 5.44
N LEU A 43 4.23 1.26 5.62
CA LEU A 43 4.88 0.87 6.87
C LEU A 43 6.40 1.01 6.73
N HIS A 44 7.00 1.87 7.55
CA HIS A 44 8.45 1.96 7.67
C HIS A 44 8.91 1.21 8.92
N ILE A 45 9.70 0.16 8.74
CA ILE A 45 10.23 -0.68 9.81
C ILE A 45 11.71 -0.38 10.00
N LEU A 46 12.12 -0.14 11.24
CA LEU A 46 13.53 0.05 11.61
C LEU A 46 14.03 -1.07 12.49
N GLY A 47 15.30 -1.35 12.39
CA GLY A 47 16.03 -2.21 13.30
C GLY A 47 16.44 -3.56 12.72
N ARG A 48 17.22 -4.30 13.50
CA ARG A 48 17.77 -5.59 13.08
C ARG A 48 16.69 -6.62 12.80
N PRO A 49 16.91 -7.57 11.87
CA PRO A 49 15.99 -8.67 11.65
C PRO A 49 15.75 -9.44 12.96
N SER A 50 14.50 -9.45 13.41
CA SER A 50 14.03 -10.16 14.60
C SER A 50 12.68 -10.85 14.30
N HIS A 51 12.23 -11.69 15.21
CA HIS A 51 10.92 -12.32 15.09
C HIS A 51 9.79 -11.28 15.02
N GLU A 52 9.87 -10.23 15.84
CA GLU A 52 8.87 -9.15 15.86
C GLU A 52 8.84 -8.38 14.55
N VAL A 53 10.01 -8.06 13.97
CA VAL A 53 10.13 -7.42 12.67
C VAL A 53 9.46 -8.28 11.59
N VAL A 54 9.75 -9.59 11.56
CA VAL A 54 9.18 -10.51 10.59
C VAL A 54 7.67 -10.63 10.73
N GLU A 55 7.15 -10.71 11.95
CA GLU A 55 5.70 -10.75 12.19
C GLU A 55 5.02 -9.45 11.75
N LYS A 56 5.64 -8.29 11.99
CA LYS A 56 5.11 -7.01 11.52
C LYS A 56 5.07 -6.94 10.00
N ILE A 57 6.15 -7.41 9.32
CA ILE A 57 6.19 -7.54 7.87
C ILE A 57 5.05 -8.44 7.36
N ARG A 58 4.87 -9.62 7.96
CA ARG A 58 3.80 -10.55 7.57
C ARG A 58 2.40 -9.95 7.72
N CYS A 59 2.17 -9.22 8.82
CA CYS A 59 0.90 -8.54 9.05
C CYS A 59 0.62 -7.46 8.01
N ALA A 60 1.61 -6.63 7.67
CA ALA A 60 1.48 -5.60 6.65
C ALA A 60 1.23 -6.21 5.26
N LYS A 61 1.94 -7.28 4.93
CA LYS A 61 1.73 -8.02 3.67
C LYS A 61 0.32 -8.58 3.53
N LYS A 62 -0.26 -9.16 4.58
CA LYS A 62 -1.65 -9.64 4.57
C LYS A 62 -2.63 -8.51 4.24
N LYS A 63 -2.31 -7.29 4.63
CA LYS A 63 -3.08 -6.09 4.34
C LYS A 63 -2.69 -5.43 3.01
N ARG A 64 -1.76 -6.01 2.24
CA ARG A 64 -1.20 -5.45 1.00
C ARG A 64 -0.66 -4.03 1.18
N ILE A 65 0.01 -3.76 2.30
CA ILE A 65 0.63 -2.48 2.60
C ILE A 65 2.10 -2.54 2.16
N PRO A 66 2.60 -1.58 1.38
CA PRO A 66 4.01 -1.52 1.03
C PRO A 66 4.88 -1.29 2.26
N ILE A 67 6.08 -1.87 2.25
CA ILE A 67 6.98 -1.87 3.40
C ILE A 67 8.32 -1.32 2.98
N LEU A 68 8.77 -0.27 3.66
CA LEU A 68 10.16 0.15 3.67
C LEU A 68 10.83 -0.42 4.91
N TYR A 69 11.95 -1.10 4.74
CA TYR A 69 12.70 -1.70 5.82
C TYR A 69 14.10 -1.13 5.90
N SER A 70 14.46 -0.53 7.05
CA SER A 70 15.79 -0.01 7.34
C SER A 70 16.43 -0.85 8.45
N PRO A 71 17.31 -1.80 8.12
CA PRO A 71 17.86 -2.73 9.09
C PRO A 71 18.79 -2.08 10.11
N LEU A 72 19.43 -0.94 9.77
CA LEU A 72 20.33 -0.18 10.65
C LEU A 72 21.41 -1.07 11.26
N SER A 73 21.95 -2.00 10.49
CA SER A 73 22.98 -2.90 10.94
C SER A 73 24.34 -2.43 10.44
N GLU A 74 25.24 -2.09 11.35
CA GLU A 74 26.64 -2.01 11.03
C GLU A 74 27.16 -3.43 10.79
N ILE A 75 27.26 -3.84 9.52
CA ILE A 75 28.00 -5.04 9.05
C ILE A 75 27.73 -6.35 9.85
N ALA A 76 26.66 -6.44 10.63
CA ALA A 76 26.32 -7.72 11.26
C ALA A 76 25.57 -8.58 10.24
N PRO A 77 25.94 -9.85 10.06
CA PRO A 77 25.27 -10.71 9.10
C PRO A 77 23.79 -10.81 9.46
N TRP A 78 22.94 -10.48 8.51
CA TRP A 78 21.49 -10.74 8.64
C TRP A 78 21.30 -12.22 8.92
N SER A 79 20.61 -12.53 9.98
CA SER A 79 20.24 -13.91 10.27
C SER A 79 19.23 -14.38 9.23
N GLU A 80 19.61 -15.35 8.40
CA GLU A 80 18.71 -15.97 7.42
C GLU A 80 17.46 -16.60 8.05
N LYS A 81 17.54 -16.89 9.35
CA LYS A 81 16.39 -17.37 10.13
C LYS A 81 15.22 -16.39 10.12
N HIS A 82 15.51 -15.10 9.94
CA HIS A 82 14.50 -14.05 10.03
C HIS A 82 14.09 -13.52 8.67
N ILE A 83 15.05 -13.11 7.82
CA ILE A 83 14.75 -12.59 6.47
C ILE A 83 15.48 -13.44 5.45
N ASN A 84 14.73 -14.26 4.73
CA ASN A 84 15.23 -15.08 3.63
C ASN A 84 15.08 -14.33 2.29
N HIS A 85 15.62 -14.90 1.20
CA HIS A 85 15.55 -14.34 -0.16
C HIS A 85 14.12 -14.01 -0.62
N SER A 86 13.17 -14.89 -0.36
CA SER A 86 11.76 -14.67 -0.75
C SER A 86 11.13 -13.49 -0.04
N LEU A 87 11.50 -13.24 1.20
CA LEU A 87 10.99 -12.09 1.95
C LEU A 87 11.72 -10.82 1.55
N ALA A 88 13.05 -10.84 1.41
CA ALA A 88 13.87 -9.70 1.00
C ALA A 88 13.43 -9.12 -0.35
N LYS A 89 13.13 -9.99 -1.33
CA LYS A 89 12.64 -9.60 -2.67
C LYS A 89 11.33 -8.79 -2.63
N GLN A 90 10.56 -8.90 -1.57
CA GLN A 90 9.23 -8.29 -1.44
C GLN A 90 9.26 -7.00 -0.60
N LEU A 91 10.45 -6.56 -0.20
CA LEU A 91 10.65 -5.36 0.59
C LEU A 91 11.38 -4.29 -0.23
N PHE A 92 11.10 -3.04 0.08
CA PHE A 92 12.02 -1.96 -0.20
C PHE A 92 12.98 -1.87 0.98
N ILE A 93 14.28 -1.99 0.72
CA ILE A 93 15.29 -2.02 1.78
C ILE A 93 16.12 -0.74 1.67
N HIS A 94 16.04 0.09 2.68
CA HIS A 94 16.82 1.31 2.78
C HIS A 94 18.06 1.07 3.63
N THR A 95 19.22 1.45 3.11
CA THR A 95 20.51 1.40 3.80
C THR A 95 21.07 2.80 3.95
N THR A 96 21.81 3.03 5.02
CA THR A 96 22.41 4.32 5.33
C THR A 96 23.90 4.39 5.01
N GLY A 97 24.53 3.25 4.70
CA GLY A 97 25.95 3.12 4.38
C GLY A 97 26.21 2.24 3.16
N GLU A 98 27.27 2.55 2.42
CA GLU A 98 27.69 1.79 1.23
C GLU A 98 28.00 0.33 1.54
N ALA A 99 28.71 0.07 2.65
CA ALA A 99 29.07 -1.30 3.04
C ALA A 99 27.82 -2.18 3.32
N GLU A 100 26.80 -1.63 3.96
CA GLU A 100 25.53 -2.32 4.18
C GLU A 100 24.79 -2.53 2.86
N TYR A 101 24.76 -1.51 1.98
CA TYR A 101 24.19 -1.59 0.64
C TYR A 101 24.81 -2.72 -0.17
N ASP A 102 26.14 -2.74 -0.28
CA ASP A 102 26.88 -3.74 -1.05
C ASP A 102 26.67 -5.16 -0.50
N TYR A 103 26.68 -5.30 0.83
CA TYR A 103 26.43 -6.58 1.49
C TYR A 103 25.03 -7.12 1.14
N ILE A 104 24.00 -6.29 1.28
CA ILE A 104 22.61 -6.70 1.02
C ILE A 104 22.42 -6.98 -0.46
N LYS A 105 22.93 -6.13 -1.35
CA LYS A 105 22.84 -6.29 -2.80
C LYS A 105 23.52 -7.55 -3.30
N LYS A 106 24.71 -7.86 -2.75
CA LYS A 106 25.43 -9.10 -3.07
C LYS A 106 24.67 -10.35 -2.61
N ARG A 107 24.02 -10.27 -1.45
CA ARG A 107 23.34 -11.42 -0.86
C ARG A 107 21.91 -11.61 -1.42
N TYR A 108 21.23 -10.55 -1.72
CA TYR A 108 19.85 -10.53 -2.20
C TYR A 108 19.77 -9.74 -3.51
N SER A 109 20.33 -10.31 -4.60
CA SER A 109 20.48 -9.63 -5.89
C SER A 109 19.17 -9.05 -6.42
N ASP A 110 18.05 -9.73 -6.18
CA ASP A 110 16.71 -9.37 -6.65
C ASP A 110 15.96 -8.42 -5.69
N ALA A 111 16.56 -8.05 -4.56
CA ALA A 111 15.91 -7.14 -3.61
C ALA A 111 15.98 -5.69 -4.07
N ASN A 112 14.93 -4.92 -3.78
CA ASN A 112 14.90 -3.48 -4.01
C ASN A 112 15.69 -2.76 -2.90
N VAL A 113 17.01 -2.66 -3.06
CA VAL A 113 17.89 -2.00 -2.10
C VAL A 113 18.21 -0.59 -2.56
N ILE A 114 18.05 0.37 -1.65
CA ILE A 114 18.19 1.81 -1.90
C ILE A 114 19.15 2.38 -0.85
N LEU A 115 20.14 3.13 -1.32
CA LEU A 115 21.07 3.83 -0.46
C LEU A 115 20.67 5.31 -0.35
N ILE A 116 20.30 5.74 0.86
CA ILE A 116 20.22 7.14 1.22
C ILE A 116 21.13 7.34 2.44
N LYS A 117 22.19 8.08 2.24
CA LYS A 117 23.21 8.28 3.28
C LYS A 117 22.62 9.04 4.46
N ASN A 118 22.91 8.57 5.67
CA ASN A 118 22.51 9.27 6.88
C ASN A 118 23.20 10.66 6.90
N PRO A 119 22.45 11.76 7.11
CA PRO A 119 23.08 13.08 7.20
C PRO A 119 24.07 13.09 8.36
N ALA A 120 25.24 13.65 8.11
CA ALA A 120 26.20 13.90 9.19
C ALA A 120 25.53 14.87 10.19
N VAL A 121 25.66 14.58 11.48
CA VAL A 121 24.97 15.27 12.60
C VAL A 121 25.18 16.80 12.65
N THR A 122 25.99 17.35 11.75
CA THR A 122 26.54 18.72 11.87
C THR A 122 26.19 19.69 10.74
N VAL A 123 25.44 19.30 9.69
CA VAL A 123 25.21 20.22 8.55
C VAL A 123 23.74 20.25 8.11
N ASP A 124 23.07 21.39 8.25
CA ASP A 124 21.67 21.60 7.86
C ASP A 124 21.37 21.25 6.39
N THR A 125 22.32 21.47 5.49
CA THR A 125 22.16 21.12 4.06
C THR A 125 22.05 19.61 3.83
N THR A 126 22.76 18.78 4.59
CA THR A 126 22.67 17.31 4.48
C THR A 126 21.35 16.79 5.02
N GLN A 127 20.79 17.40 6.05
CA GLN A 127 19.46 17.07 6.57
C GLN A 127 18.36 17.40 5.54
N THR A 128 18.45 18.57 4.89
CA THR A 128 17.48 18.97 3.86
C THR A 128 17.49 18.01 2.67
N LEU A 129 18.69 17.59 2.21
CA LEU A 129 18.81 16.60 1.14
C LEU A 129 18.22 15.27 1.55
N PHE A 130 18.55 14.75 2.73
CA PHE A 130 18.01 13.52 3.28
C PHE A 130 16.47 13.56 3.34
N ASN A 131 15.90 14.67 3.83
CA ASN A 131 14.45 14.85 3.91
C ASN A 131 13.79 14.74 2.54
N SER A 132 14.38 15.37 1.52
CA SER A 132 13.89 15.35 0.14
C SER A 132 14.00 13.93 -0.46
N GLU A 133 15.13 13.28 -0.32
CA GLU A 133 15.36 11.92 -0.82
C GLU A 133 14.43 10.90 -0.16
N LEU A 134 14.23 10.99 1.16
CA LEU A 134 13.31 10.11 1.88
C LEU A 134 11.86 10.32 1.42
N GLN A 135 11.45 11.56 1.21
CA GLN A 135 10.10 11.85 0.71
C GLN A 135 9.89 11.29 -0.71
N GLN A 136 10.87 11.50 -1.59
CA GLN A 136 10.83 10.95 -2.95
C GLN A 136 10.77 9.42 -2.91
N LEU A 137 11.54 8.78 -2.05
CA LEU A 137 11.51 7.33 -1.87
C LEU A 137 10.11 6.85 -1.44
N TYR A 138 9.49 7.48 -0.48
CA TYR A 138 8.13 7.10 -0.06
C TYR A 138 7.12 7.23 -1.22
N GLN A 139 7.18 8.33 -1.96
CA GLN A 139 6.30 8.54 -3.13
C GLN A 139 6.54 7.48 -4.22
N GLN A 140 7.81 7.16 -4.49
CA GLN A 140 8.17 6.12 -5.44
C GLN A 140 7.65 4.73 -5.03
N ILE A 141 7.79 4.37 -3.77
CA ILE A 141 7.28 3.10 -3.22
C ILE A 141 5.77 3.02 -3.38
N LEU A 142 5.05 4.07 -3.03
CA LEU A 142 3.59 4.11 -3.15
C LEU A 142 3.14 3.99 -4.59
N LYS A 143 3.81 4.69 -5.52
CA LYS A 143 3.52 4.62 -6.95
C LYS A 143 3.76 3.21 -7.51
N GLN A 144 4.92 2.62 -7.25
CA GLN A 144 5.25 1.26 -7.71
C GLN A 144 4.28 0.22 -7.14
N HIS A 145 3.88 0.39 -5.88
CA HIS A 145 2.91 -0.51 -5.27
C HIS A 145 1.53 -0.40 -5.91
N ASP A 146 1.07 0.81 -6.23
CA ASP A 146 -0.21 1.04 -6.92
C ASP A 146 -0.19 0.44 -8.35
N GLU A 147 0.91 0.60 -9.07
CA GLU A 147 1.12 -0.03 -10.39
C GLU A 147 1.08 -1.56 -10.30
N GLN A 148 1.72 -2.14 -9.29
CA GLN A 148 1.67 -3.59 -9.05
C GLN A 148 0.25 -4.07 -8.74
N VAL A 149 -0.50 -3.34 -7.94
CA VAL A 149 -1.90 -3.67 -7.63
C VAL A 149 -2.76 -3.65 -8.88
N LYS A 150 -2.58 -2.66 -9.76
CA LYS A 150 -3.28 -2.59 -11.04
C LYS A 150 -2.95 -3.79 -11.94
N ALA A 151 -1.68 -4.18 -12.00
CA ALA A 151 -1.24 -5.36 -12.76
C ALA A 151 -1.81 -6.68 -12.16
N ASP A 152 -1.88 -6.79 -10.85
CA ASP A 152 -2.49 -7.94 -10.17
C ASP A 152 -4.01 -8.02 -10.43
N ILE A 153 -4.69 -6.88 -10.52
CA ILE A 153 -6.09 -6.78 -10.89
C ILE A 153 -6.28 -7.27 -12.33
N ASP A 154 -5.50 -6.76 -13.28
CA ASP A 154 -5.55 -7.20 -14.69
C ASP A 154 -5.31 -8.72 -14.81
N THR A 155 -4.32 -9.24 -14.09
CA THR A 155 -4.05 -10.67 -14.02
C THR A 155 -5.23 -11.46 -13.41
N SER A 156 -5.95 -10.88 -12.48
CA SER A 156 -7.13 -11.53 -11.86
C SER A 156 -8.29 -11.59 -12.84
N ILE A 157 -8.48 -10.55 -13.65
CA ILE A 157 -9.52 -10.50 -14.68
C ILE A 157 -9.24 -11.52 -15.79
N THR A 158 -7.98 -11.65 -16.24
CA THR A 158 -7.62 -12.63 -17.29
C THR A 158 -7.79 -14.09 -16.85
N LYS A 159 -7.89 -14.38 -15.57
CA LYS A 159 -8.10 -15.73 -15.01
C LYS A 159 -9.57 -16.09 -14.80
N LEU A 160 -10.49 -15.21 -15.13
CA LEU A 160 -11.92 -15.47 -15.02
C LEU A 160 -12.36 -16.60 -15.93
N LYS A 161 -13.32 -17.39 -15.45
CA LYS A 161 -13.96 -18.43 -16.26
C LYS A 161 -14.91 -17.82 -17.30
N THR A 162 -15.55 -16.71 -16.91
CA THR A 162 -16.44 -15.94 -17.78
C THR A 162 -15.58 -14.96 -18.60
N PRO A 163 -15.42 -15.14 -19.91
CA PRO A 163 -14.60 -14.28 -20.73
C PRO A 163 -15.18 -12.86 -20.82
N ILE A 164 -14.32 -11.86 -20.82
CA ILE A 164 -14.70 -10.46 -21.01
C ILE A 164 -14.07 -10.00 -22.31
N ASP A 165 -14.94 -9.82 -23.31
CA ASP A 165 -14.55 -9.35 -24.66
C ASP A 165 -14.81 -7.84 -24.83
N ASP A 166 -15.50 -7.23 -23.88
CA ASP A 166 -15.87 -5.83 -23.87
C ASP A 166 -14.91 -5.01 -22.99
N GLU A 167 -14.25 -4.03 -23.59
CA GLU A 167 -13.30 -3.13 -22.91
C GLU A 167 -14.01 -2.28 -21.84
N ILE A 168 -15.26 -1.91 -22.06
CA ILE A 168 -16.04 -1.10 -21.11
C ILE A 168 -16.33 -1.93 -19.85
N MET A 169 -16.84 -3.14 -20.02
CA MET A 169 -17.06 -4.07 -18.90
C MET A 169 -15.78 -4.36 -18.15
N HIS A 170 -14.65 -4.52 -18.88
CA HIS A 170 -13.33 -4.70 -18.27
C HIS A 170 -12.96 -3.49 -17.40
N ALA A 171 -13.19 -2.27 -17.88
CA ALA A 171 -12.93 -1.05 -17.13
C ALA A 171 -13.80 -0.93 -15.87
N VAL A 172 -15.11 -1.22 -15.96
CA VAL A 172 -16.04 -1.21 -14.83
C VAL A 172 -15.61 -2.21 -13.76
N LEU A 173 -15.29 -3.44 -14.18
CA LEU A 173 -14.83 -4.49 -13.25
C LEU A 173 -13.51 -4.14 -12.58
N LYS A 174 -12.57 -3.57 -13.34
CA LYS A 174 -11.28 -3.10 -12.83
C LYS A 174 -11.47 -2.03 -11.76
N GLY A 175 -12.39 -1.09 -11.96
CA GLY A 175 -12.75 -0.07 -10.97
C GLY A 175 -13.30 -0.68 -9.68
N PHE A 176 -14.22 -1.65 -9.76
CA PHE A 176 -14.74 -2.34 -8.57
C PHE A 176 -13.66 -3.12 -7.81
N LEU A 177 -12.76 -3.81 -8.51
CA LEU A 177 -11.64 -4.52 -7.89
C LEU A 177 -10.68 -3.55 -7.19
N TYR A 178 -10.43 -2.40 -7.80
CA TYR A 178 -9.58 -1.37 -7.21
C TYR A 178 -10.22 -0.72 -5.96
N LEU A 179 -11.53 -0.41 -6.02
CA LEU A 179 -12.27 0.07 -4.86
C LEU A 179 -12.34 -0.97 -3.73
N HIS A 180 -12.46 -2.26 -4.06
CA HIS A 180 -12.39 -3.32 -3.07
C HIS A 180 -11.01 -3.42 -2.42
N TYR A 181 -9.94 -3.26 -3.19
CA TYR A 181 -8.59 -3.16 -2.65
C TYR A 181 -8.45 -1.97 -1.68
N LYS A 182 -8.91 -0.78 -2.10
CA LYS A 182 -8.89 0.42 -1.25
C LYS A 182 -9.77 0.28 0.00
N TYR A 183 -10.91 -0.40 -0.12
CA TYR A 183 -11.77 -0.72 1.03
C TYR A 183 -11.03 -1.51 2.11
N GLY A 184 -10.31 -2.56 1.73
CA GLY A 184 -9.50 -3.36 2.66
C GLY A 184 -8.44 -2.54 3.43
N ARG A 185 -8.05 -1.39 2.89
CA ARG A 185 -7.11 -0.42 3.47
C ARG A 185 -7.78 0.77 4.15
N ARG A 186 -9.11 0.87 4.10
CA ARG A 186 -9.88 2.04 4.54
C ARG A 186 -9.43 3.35 3.86
N GLN A 187 -9.22 3.31 2.55
CA GLN A 187 -8.62 4.38 1.75
C GLN A 187 -9.44 4.68 0.48
N ILE A 188 -10.73 4.43 0.47
CA ILE A 188 -11.57 4.84 -0.65
C ILE A 188 -11.65 6.37 -0.62
N LEU A 189 -11.24 7.02 -1.71
CA LEU A 189 -11.39 8.45 -1.89
C LEU A 189 -12.70 8.76 -2.59
N GLN A 190 -13.30 9.91 -2.28
CA GLN A 190 -14.52 10.37 -2.95
C GLN A 190 -14.34 10.40 -4.49
N GLN A 191 -13.20 10.92 -4.96
CA GLN A 191 -12.86 10.97 -6.39
C GLN A 191 -12.82 9.59 -7.07
N ASP A 192 -12.45 8.52 -6.36
CA ASP A 192 -12.44 7.16 -6.93
C ASP A 192 -13.86 6.66 -7.13
N MET A 193 -14.77 6.97 -6.20
CA MET A 193 -16.18 6.63 -6.33
C MET A 193 -16.85 7.45 -7.42
N ASP A 194 -16.53 8.74 -7.51
CA ASP A 194 -17.07 9.62 -8.55
C ASP A 194 -16.65 9.15 -9.95
N ALA A 195 -15.37 8.77 -10.12
CA ALA A 195 -14.87 8.21 -11.37
C ALA A 195 -15.59 6.91 -11.75
N GLN A 196 -15.79 6.01 -10.79
CA GLN A 196 -16.51 4.76 -11.02
C GLN A 196 -18.00 5.01 -11.34
N SER A 197 -18.66 5.94 -10.64
CA SER A 197 -20.03 6.32 -10.91
C SER A 197 -20.19 6.90 -12.31
N GLN A 198 -19.32 7.81 -12.71
CA GLN A 198 -19.33 8.38 -14.05
C GLN A 198 -19.13 7.33 -15.14
N LEU A 199 -18.23 6.38 -14.94
CA LEU A 199 -18.06 5.27 -15.85
C LEU A 199 -19.35 4.44 -15.98
N MET A 200 -20.00 4.11 -14.87
CA MET A 200 -21.25 3.34 -14.87
C MET A 200 -22.42 4.09 -15.53
N LEU A 201 -22.51 5.41 -15.33
CA LEU A 201 -23.58 6.24 -15.92
C LEU A 201 -23.44 6.40 -17.43
N THR A 202 -22.24 6.29 -17.98
CA THR A 202 -21.96 6.54 -19.41
C THR A 202 -21.68 5.28 -20.20
N ALA A 203 -21.49 4.16 -19.53
CA ALA A 203 -21.08 2.89 -20.12
C ALA A 203 -22.31 2.05 -20.50
N ASP A 204 -22.26 1.44 -21.68
CA ASP A 204 -23.20 0.40 -22.10
C ASP A 204 -22.50 -0.96 -21.95
N TYR A 205 -22.97 -1.78 -21.02
CA TYR A 205 -22.40 -3.10 -20.72
C TYR A 205 -23.49 -4.07 -20.25
N ASP A 206 -23.23 -5.37 -20.40
CA ASP A 206 -24.15 -6.43 -19.96
C ASP A 206 -24.13 -6.56 -18.42
N GLU A 207 -25.17 -6.05 -17.77
CA GLU A 207 -25.31 -6.05 -16.31
C GLU A 207 -25.46 -7.47 -15.74
N ASP A 208 -26.15 -8.37 -16.43
CA ASP A 208 -26.33 -9.77 -16.00
C ASP A 208 -25.00 -10.52 -16.03
N LYS A 209 -24.22 -10.29 -17.09
CA LYS A 209 -22.86 -10.84 -17.21
C LYS A 209 -21.96 -10.28 -16.12
N LEU A 210 -22.00 -8.96 -15.86
CA LEU A 210 -21.24 -8.35 -14.75
C LEU A 210 -21.63 -8.95 -13.40
N GLY A 211 -22.95 -9.10 -13.14
CA GLY A 211 -23.45 -9.74 -11.92
C GLY A 211 -22.91 -11.17 -11.72
N THR A 212 -22.80 -11.94 -12.81
CA THR A 212 -22.24 -13.29 -12.81
C THR A 212 -20.74 -13.27 -12.47
N ILE A 213 -19.96 -12.38 -13.09
CA ILE A 213 -18.53 -12.22 -12.84
C ILE A 213 -18.28 -11.77 -11.39
N LEU A 214 -19.06 -10.84 -10.87
CA LEU A 214 -18.95 -10.39 -9.48
C LEU A 214 -19.24 -11.49 -8.46
N LYS A 215 -20.13 -12.43 -8.79
CA LYS A 215 -20.35 -13.66 -7.98
C LYS A 215 -19.15 -14.60 -8.04
N GLU A 216 -18.56 -14.79 -9.22
CA GLU A 216 -17.34 -15.59 -9.41
C GLU A 216 -16.18 -15.04 -8.57
N LEU A 217 -15.99 -13.73 -8.57
CA LEU A 217 -14.97 -13.01 -7.80
C LEU A 217 -15.31 -12.86 -6.30
N LYS A 218 -16.50 -13.28 -5.87
CA LYS A 218 -17.02 -13.08 -4.49
C LYS A 218 -17.14 -11.60 -4.09
N LEU A 219 -17.29 -10.73 -5.05
CA LEU A 219 -17.41 -9.27 -4.87
C LEU A 219 -18.86 -8.78 -4.85
N TYR A 220 -19.82 -9.61 -5.23
CA TYR A 220 -21.23 -9.22 -5.39
C TYR A 220 -21.78 -8.43 -4.19
N ARG A 221 -21.57 -8.93 -2.96
CA ARG A 221 -22.03 -8.25 -1.74
C ARG A 221 -21.32 -6.92 -1.49
N PHE A 222 -20.02 -6.86 -1.81
CA PHE A 222 -19.25 -5.64 -1.66
C PHE A 222 -19.76 -4.56 -2.62
N VAL A 223 -19.96 -4.90 -3.89
CA VAL A 223 -20.45 -3.97 -4.91
C VAL A 223 -21.86 -3.49 -4.59
N SER A 224 -22.78 -4.38 -4.19
CA SER A 224 -24.12 -4.00 -3.74
C SER A 224 -24.11 -2.98 -2.57
N GLY A 225 -23.20 -3.16 -1.60
CA GLY A 225 -23.02 -2.19 -0.50
C GLY A 225 -22.35 -0.91 -0.95
N LEU A 226 -21.42 -0.99 -1.90
CA LEU A 226 -20.70 0.16 -2.47
C LEU A 226 -21.65 1.05 -3.28
N GLU A 227 -22.49 0.47 -4.14
CA GLU A 227 -23.51 1.19 -4.94
C GLU A 227 -24.46 1.99 -4.05
N THR A 228 -24.88 1.44 -2.91
CA THR A 228 -25.65 2.19 -1.92
C THR A 228 -24.93 3.41 -1.36
N VAL A 229 -23.59 3.35 -1.23
CA VAL A 229 -22.79 4.50 -0.80
C VAL A 229 -22.62 5.50 -1.95
N MET A 230 -22.39 5.00 -3.17
CA MET A 230 -22.23 5.82 -4.38
C MET A 230 -23.53 6.58 -4.73
N GLU A 231 -24.69 5.95 -4.56
CA GLU A 231 -26.00 6.62 -4.67
C GLU A 231 -26.07 7.90 -3.81
N LYS A 232 -25.58 7.79 -2.58
CA LYS A 232 -25.64 8.89 -1.62
C LYS A 232 -24.56 9.94 -1.79
N LYS A 233 -23.40 9.56 -2.30
CA LYS A 233 -22.19 10.40 -2.32
C LYS A 233 -21.75 10.81 -3.71
N SER A 234 -22.03 10.01 -4.75
CA SER A 234 -21.49 10.16 -6.11
C SER A 234 -22.58 10.24 -7.18
N GLN A 235 -23.81 10.57 -6.81
CA GLN A 235 -24.94 10.77 -7.73
C GLN A 235 -25.26 9.56 -8.65
N LEU A 236 -24.84 8.35 -8.27
CA LEU A 236 -25.24 7.15 -8.98
C LEU A 236 -26.76 6.94 -8.78
N THR A 237 -27.52 6.85 -9.86
CA THR A 237 -28.97 6.64 -9.78
C THR A 237 -29.33 5.16 -9.85
N GLU A 238 -30.46 4.77 -9.26
CA GLU A 238 -30.88 3.37 -9.14
C GLU A 238 -30.97 2.67 -10.51
N GLY A 239 -31.35 3.38 -11.57
CA GLY A 239 -31.43 2.84 -12.94
C GLY A 239 -30.06 2.46 -13.57
N PHE A 240 -28.95 2.80 -12.95
CA PHE A 240 -27.59 2.49 -13.41
C PHE A 240 -26.83 1.57 -12.44
N MET A 241 -27.54 0.93 -11.53
CA MET A 241 -26.97 -0.03 -10.58
C MET A 241 -27.13 -1.44 -11.11
N PRO A 242 -26.07 -2.13 -11.54
CA PRO A 242 -26.14 -3.49 -12.07
C PRO A 242 -26.55 -4.52 -11.03
N ILE A 243 -26.56 -4.14 -9.76
CA ILE A 243 -26.89 -5.02 -8.64
C ILE A 243 -27.85 -4.29 -7.70
N PRO A 244 -28.88 -4.97 -7.13
CA PRO A 244 -29.75 -4.35 -6.15
C PRO A 244 -28.97 -3.81 -4.96
N ALA A 245 -29.14 -2.53 -4.67
CA ALA A 245 -28.51 -1.85 -3.55
C ALA A 245 -28.95 -2.47 -2.22
N THR A 246 -28.02 -2.68 -1.30
CA THR A 246 -28.31 -3.25 0.02
C THR A 246 -27.84 -2.33 1.14
N ASN A 247 -28.76 -2.03 2.06
CA ASN A 247 -28.49 -1.23 3.25
C ASN A 247 -28.19 -2.18 4.43
N GLY A 248 -26.94 -2.29 4.82
CA GLY A 248 -26.54 -3.23 5.86
C GLY A 248 -25.27 -2.83 6.61
N ARG A 249 -24.77 -3.75 7.40
CA ARG A 249 -23.53 -3.55 8.18
C ARG A 249 -22.34 -3.24 7.26
N LEU A 250 -22.26 -3.93 6.11
CA LEU A 250 -21.19 -3.75 5.13
C LEU A 250 -21.22 -2.34 4.52
N THR A 251 -22.39 -1.82 4.16
CA THR A 251 -22.57 -0.45 3.65
C THR A 251 -22.08 0.60 4.64
N LYS A 252 -22.38 0.42 5.94
CA LYS A 252 -21.85 1.30 7.01
C LYS A 252 -20.34 1.26 7.08
N HIS A 253 -19.74 0.06 6.95
CA HIS A 253 -18.29 -0.10 6.95
C HIS A 253 -17.63 0.53 5.71
N ILE A 254 -18.24 0.38 4.52
CA ILE A 254 -17.73 1.02 3.30
C ILE A 254 -17.80 2.55 3.46
N ASN A 255 -18.92 3.09 3.94
CA ASN A 255 -19.06 4.52 4.18
C ASN A 255 -18.03 5.05 5.17
N SER A 256 -17.68 4.29 6.22
CA SER A 256 -16.62 4.66 7.18
C SER A 256 -15.20 4.51 6.62
N ALA A 257 -15.01 3.76 5.55
CA ALA A 257 -13.73 3.59 4.85
C ALA A 257 -13.48 4.64 3.76
N THR A 258 -14.50 5.46 3.48
CA THR A 258 -14.43 6.56 2.51
C THR A 258 -13.88 7.82 3.20
N LEU A 259 -12.89 8.44 2.56
CA LEU A 259 -12.18 9.65 3.02
C LEU A 259 -12.66 10.87 2.25
#